data_a4be5b7ba7f024900163116dc0b5886b
#
_entry.id   a4be5b7ba7f024900163116dc0b5886b
#
_cell.length_a   1.000
_cell.length_b   1.000
_cell.length_c   1.000
_cell.angle_alpha   90.00
_cell.angle_beta   90.00
_cell.angle_gamma   90.00
#
_symmetry.space_group_name_H-M   'P 1'
#
loop_
_entity.id
_entity.type
_entity.pdbx_description
1 polymer ?
#
loop_
_entity_poly.entity_id
_entity_poly.type
_entity_poly.pdbx_seq_one_letter_code
_entity_poly.pdbx_strand_id
1 'polypeptide(L)'
;MTDENGILIVIEGLDGAGLSTQAALLADYLRGKNKKVMLTKEPTASPIGKLIKSALNRNPELSLLALQLLFAADRAEHLETEIEPALSAHKIVISDRYILSSLAFGAVDNDVAFLKEINSRFRKAI
;
A
#
# COMPACT_ATOMS: atom_id res chain seq x y z
N MET A 1 20.64 22.76 -1.87
CA MET A 1 20.02 21.85 -2.85
C MET A 1 18.95 21.05 -2.14
N THR A 2 17.74 21.35 -2.47
CA THR A 2 16.64 20.60 -1.92
C THR A 2 16.60 19.24 -2.61
N ASP A 3 16.72 18.22 -1.81
CA ASP A 3 16.54 16.86 -2.27
C ASP A 3 15.04 16.69 -2.50
N GLU A 4 14.61 17.03 -3.71
CA GLU A 4 13.20 16.95 -4.07
C GLU A 4 12.84 15.50 -4.40
N ASN A 5 12.93 14.64 -3.41
CA ASN A 5 12.36 13.31 -3.53
C ASN A 5 10.85 13.41 -3.69
N GLY A 6 10.27 12.47 -4.38
CA GLY A 6 8.82 12.38 -4.51
C GLY A 6 8.15 12.20 -3.15
N ILE A 7 6.83 12.25 -3.16
CA ILE A 7 6.00 12.15 -1.95
C ILE A 7 5.12 10.91 -2.06
N LEU A 8 5.08 10.11 -1.00
CA LEU A 8 4.15 8.99 -0.90
C LEU A 8 2.93 9.42 -0.09
N ILE A 9 1.78 9.42 -0.74
CA ILE A 9 0.48 9.71 -0.13
C ILE A 9 -0.31 8.40 -0.11
N VAL A 10 -0.90 8.08 1.03
CA VAL A 10 -1.69 6.86 1.21
C VAL A 10 -3.12 7.23 1.58
N ILE A 11 -4.07 6.57 0.92
CA ILE A 11 -5.49 6.70 1.21
C ILE A 11 -5.92 5.41 1.89
N GLU A 12 -6.38 5.51 3.11
CA GLU A 12 -6.81 4.37 3.91
C GLU A 12 -8.20 4.59 4.50
N GLY A 13 -8.90 3.50 4.77
CA GLY A 13 -10.25 3.53 5.33
C GLY A 13 -10.90 2.16 5.29
N LEU A 14 -12.17 2.12 5.65
CA LEU A 14 -12.95 0.90 5.64
C LEU A 14 -13.32 0.49 4.22
N ASP A 15 -13.57 -0.80 4.02
CA ASP A 15 -14.09 -1.32 2.76
C ASP A 15 -15.42 -0.62 2.42
N GLY A 16 -15.59 -0.28 1.15
CA GLY A 16 -16.79 0.43 0.68
C GLY A 16 -16.79 1.93 0.95
N ALA A 17 -15.73 2.49 1.53
CA ALA A 17 -15.63 3.94 1.78
C ALA A 17 -15.27 4.76 0.54
N GLY A 18 -15.12 4.13 -0.63
CA GLY A 18 -14.79 4.82 -1.88
C GLY A 18 -13.33 5.19 -2.02
N LEU A 19 -12.42 4.43 -1.41
CA LEU A 19 -10.99 4.75 -1.41
C LEU A 19 -10.39 4.82 -2.82
N SER A 20 -10.73 3.86 -3.68
CA SER A 20 -10.23 3.83 -5.06
C SER A 20 -10.69 5.07 -5.84
N THR A 21 -11.94 5.48 -5.64
CA THR A 21 -12.50 6.68 -6.26
C THR A 21 -11.79 7.93 -5.76
N GLN A 22 -11.58 8.05 -4.46
CA GLN A 22 -10.90 9.20 -3.87
C GLN A 22 -9.44 9.28 -4.33
N ALA A 23 -8.75 8.16 -4.37
CA ALA A 23 -7.37 8.10 -4.86
C ALA A 23 -7.28 8.54 -6.32
N ALA A 24 -8.19 8.08 -7.17
CA ALA A 24 -8.23 8.47 -8.59
C ALA A 24 -8.53 9.96 -8.76
N LEU A 25 -9.47 10.50 -7.98
CA LEU A 25 -9.80 11.94 -8.03
C LEU A 25 -8.61 12.80 -7.61
N LEU A 26 -7.90 12.40 -6.56
CA LEU A 26 -6.72 13.13 -6.12
C LEU A 26 -5.61 13.08 -7.17
N ALA A 27 -5.39 11.90 -7.79
CA ALA A 27 -4.42 11.77 -8.86
C ALA A 27 -4.75 12.69 -10.04
N ASP A 28 -6.00 12.73 -10.47
CA ASP A 28 -6.45 13.58 -11.57
C ASP A 28 -6.29 15.06 -11.23
N TYR A 29 -6.63 15.44 -10.01
CA TYR A 29 -6.47 16.82 -9.54
C TYR A 29 -5.00 17.26 -9.61
N LEU A 30 -4.09 16.44 -9.11
CA LEU A 30 -2.67 16.75 -9.09
C LEU A 30 -2.06 16.76 -10.51
N ARG A 31 -2.50 15.86 -11.37
CA ARG A 31 -2.10 15.87 -12.78
C ARG A 31 -2.56 17.15 -13.49
N GLY A 32 -3.74 17.64 -13.15
CA GLY A 32 -4.25 18.91 -13.63
C GLY A 32 -3.41 20.11 -13.16
N LYS A 33 -2.64 19.95 -12.10
CA LYS A 33 -1.68 20.94 -11.59
C LYS A 33 -0.26 20.71 -12.14
N ASN A 34 -0.13 19.94 -13.22
CA ASN A 34 1.14 19.60 -13.86
C ASN A 34 2.11 18.80 -12.97
N LYS A 35 1.58 18.05 -12.01
CA LYS A 35 2.38 17.14 -11.19
C LYS A 35 2.45 15.78 -11.87
N LYS A 36 3.61 15.12 -11.72
CA LYS A 36 3.78 13.73 -12.17
C LYS A 36 3.28 12.81 -11.06
N VAL A 37 2.28 12.00 -11.36
CA VAL A 37 1.60 11.17 -10.36
C VAL A 37 1.59 9.71 -10.81
N MET A 38 1.95 8.82 -9.90
CA MET A 38 1.74 7.38 -10.05
C MET A 38 0.64 6.96 -9.08
N LEU A 39 -0.42 6.36 -9.61
CA LEU A 39 -1.50 5.79 -8.82
C LEU A 39 -1.27 4.29 -8.69
N THR A 40 -1.28 3.78 -7.48
CA THR A 40 -1.06 2.36 -7.19
C THR A 40 -1.96 1.90 -6.04
N LYS A 41 -1.88 0.63 -5.68
CA LYS A 41 -2.70 0.05 -4.61
C LYS A 41 -2.05 -1.19 -4.02
N GLU A 42 -2.49 -1.55 -2.81
CA GLU A 42 -2.18 -2.83 -2.17
C GLU A 42 -3.47 -3.55 -1.78
N PRO A 43 -3.58 -4.87 -1.95
CA PRO A 43 -2.58 -5.75 -2.56
C PRO A 43 -2.36 -5.42 -4.04
N THR A 44 -1.12 -5.63 -4.48
CA THR A 44 -0.71 -5.30 -5.86
C THR A 44 -1.20 -6.32 -6.87
N ALA A 45 -0.96 -6.04 -8.16
CA ALA A 45 -1.22 -6.99 -9.25
C ALA A 45 -0.08 -8.02 -9.42
N SER A 46 0.96 -7.98 -8.57
CA SER A 46 2.07 -8.94 -8.59
C SER A 46 1.60 -10.35 -8.22
N PRO A 47 2.43 -11.39 -8.44
CA PRO A 47 2.08 -12.75 -7.99
C PRO A 47 1.74 -12.83 -6.50
N ILE A 48 2.45 -12.08 -5.65
CA ILE A 48 2.16 -12.03 -4.21
C ILE A 48 0.80 -11.40 -3.97
N GLY A 49 0.52 -10.27 -4.60
CA GLY A 49 -0.77 -9.60 -4.47
C GLY A 49 -1.93 -10.45 -4.99
N LYS A 50 -1.72 -11.20 -6.07
CA LYS A 50 -2.73 -12.13 -6.59
C LYS A 50 -3.01 -13.26 -5.61
N LEU A 51 -1.98 -13.78 -4.96
CA LEU A 51 -2.16 -14.81 -3.93
C LEU A 51 -2.96 -14.27 -2.75
N ILE A 52 -2.67 -13.05 -2.32
CA ILE A 52 -3.45 -12.39 -1.25
C ILE A 52 -4.92 -12.31 -1.64
N LYS A 53 -5.23 -11.84 -2.84
CA LYS A 53 -6.61 -11.70 -3.32
C LYS A 53 -7.34 -13.04 -3.34
N SER A 54 -6.66 -14.09 -3.78
CA SER A 54 -7.21 -15.44 -3.77
C SER A 54 -7.46 -15.93 -2.34
N ALA A 55 -6.52 -15.70 -1.44
CA ALA A 55 -6.64 -16.09 -0.04
C ALA A 55 -7.75 -15.31 0.68
N LEU A 56 -7.99 -14.05 0.35
CA LEU A 56 -9.11 -13.28 0.86
C LEU A 56 -10.45 -13.87 0.44
N ASN A 57 -10.50 -14.54 -0.72
CA ASN A 57 -11.65 -15.31 -1.17
C ASN A 57 -11.59 -16.78 -0.71
N ARG A 58 -10.73 -17.08 0.27
CA ARG A 58 -10.55 -18.40 0.88
C ARG A 58 -10.13 -19.51 -0.10
N ASN A 59 -9.39 -19.16 -1.14
CA ASN A 59 -8.89 -20.11 -2.12
C ASN A 59 -7.45 -19.74 -2.54
N PRO A 60 -6.39 -20.18 -1.84
CA PRO A 60 -6.41 -21.12 -0.69
C PRO A 60 -6.88 -20.45 0.61
N GLU A 61 -7.33 -21.26 1.56
CA GLU A 61 -7.60 -20.80 2.91
C GLU A 61 -6.27 -20.73 3.67
N LEU A 62 -5.94 -19.52 4.16
CA LEU A 62 -4.70 -19.28 4.90
C LEU A 62 -5.02 -18.78 6.31
N SER A 63 -4.11 -19.02 7.25
CA SER A 63 -4.20 -18.42 8.57
C SER A 63 -4.08 -16.91 8.47
N LEU A 64 -4.62 -16.19 9.44
CA LEU A 64 -4.53 -14.73 9.47
C LEU A 64 -3.07 -14.27 9.59
N LEU A 65 -2.24 -15.00 10.35
CA LEU A 65 -0.83 -14.67 10.43
C LEU A 65 -0.13 -14.80 9.08
N ALA A 66 -0.37 -15.91 8.36
CA ALA A 66 0.22 -16.11 7.03
C ALA A 66 -0.22 -14.99 6.07
N LEU A 67 -1.48 -14.59 6.13
CA LEU A 67 -2.01 -13.52 5.30
C LEU A 67 -1.32 -12.19 5.60
N GLN A 68 -1.09 -11.86 6.89
CA GLN A 68 -0.39 -10.64 7.28
C GLN A 68 1.06 -10.63 6.81
N LEU A 69 1.74 -11.78 6.87
CA LEU A 69 3.10 -11.90 6.34
C LEU A 69 3.12 -11.74 4.81
N LEU A 70 2.10 -12.23 4.12
CA LEU A 70 1.97 -12.01 2.68
C LEU A 70 1.75 -10.53 2.34
N PHE A 71 0.93 -9.82 3.12
CA PHE A 71 0.77 -8.37 2.94
C PHE A 71 2.10 -7.64 3.11
N ALA A 72 2.90 -8.03 4.10
CA ALA A 72 4.22 -7.44 4.30
C ALA A 72 5.17 -7.75 3.12
N ALA A 73 5.13 -8.99 2.61
CA ALA A 73 5.93 -9.38 1.45
C ALA A 73 5.52 -8.61 0.19
N ASP A 74 4.22 -8.46 -0.04
CA ASP A 74 3.70 -7.69 -1.17
C ASP A 74 4.15 -6.23 -1.08
N ARG A 75 4.12 -5.67 0.12
CA ARG A 75 4.57 -4.29 0.37
C ARG A 75 6.06 -4.12 0.12
N ALA A 76 6.88 -5.06 0.56
CA ALA A 76 8.31 -5.03 0.32
C ALA A 76 8.62 -5.02 -1.18
N GLU A 77 7.98 -5.88 -1.94
CA GLU A 77 8.12 -5.95 -3.39
C GLU A 77 7.60 -4.69 -4.07
N HIS A 78 6.45 -4.20 -3.63
CA HIS A 78 5.82 -2.98 -4.15
C HIS A 78 6.72 -1.76 -3.97
N LEU A 79 7.32 -1.61 -2.78
CA LEU A 79 8.26 -0.53 -2.50
C LEU A 79 9.47 -0.60 -3.43
N GLU A 80 10.09 -1.78 -3.55
CA GLU A 80 11.32 -1.92 -4.30
C GLU A 80 11.13 -1.76 -5.81
N THR A 81 10.05 -2.31 -6.35
CA THR A 81 9.84 -2.36 -7.81
C THR A 81 9.07 -1.18 -8.37
N GLU A 82 8.22 -0.52 -7.58
CA GLU A 82 7.35 0.54 -8.07
C GLU A 82 7.48 1.85 -7.30
N ILE A 83 7.31 1.82 -5.98
CA ILE A 83 7.20 3.05 -5.19
C ILE A 83 8.52 3.80 -5.12
N GLU A 84 9.59 3.15 -4.69
CA GLU A 84 10.89 3.82 -4.54
C GLU A 84 11.44 4.34 -5.88
N PRO A 85 11.36 3.59 -6.98
CA PRO A 85 11.75 4.14 -8.27
C PRO A 85 10.95 5.37 -8.69
N ALA A 86 9.64 5.38 -8.43
CA ALA A 86 8.80 6.54 -8.75
C ALA A 86 9.15 7.75 -7.89
N LEU A 87 9.41 7.54 -6.60
CA LEU A 87 9.82 8.62 -5.69
C LEU A 87 11.19 9.18 -6.10
N SER A 88 12.12 8.32 -6.49
CA SER A 88 13.43 8.75 -7.00
C SER A 88 13.32 9.55 -8.30
N ALA A 89 12.27 9.32 -9.08
CA ALA A 89 11.96 10.09 -10.29
C ALA A 89 11.13 11.35 -9.97
N HIS A 90 11.06 11.76 -8.70
CA HIS A 90 10.35 12.96 -8.21
C HIS A 90 8.85 12.94 -8.47
N LYS A 91 8.25 11.75 -8.53
CA LYS A 91 6.81 11.60 -8.70
C LYS A 91 6.09 11.67 -7.35
N ILE A 92 4.84 12.09 -7.40
CA ILE A 92 3.91 11.87 -6.30
C ILE A 92 3.31 10.49 -6.48
N VAL A 93 3.47 9.63 -5.49
CA VAL A 93 2.86 8.30 -5.49
C VAL A 93 1.63 8.33 -4.60
N ILE A 94 0.49 7.92 -5.14
CA ILE A 94 -0.74 7.78 -4.38
C ILE A 94 -1.04 6.29 -4.31
N SER A 95 -1.06 5.74 -3.10
CA SER A 95 -1.39 4.33 -2.87
C SER A 95 -2.75 4.22 -2.20
N ASP A 96 -3.61 3.43 -2.82
CA ASP A 96 -4.85 2.98 -2.23
C ASP A 96 -4.50 1.80 -1.30
N ARG A 97 -4.44 2.09 -0.01
CA ARG A 97 -4.02 1.22 1.10
C ARG A 97 -2.51 1.02 1.22
N TYR A 98 -2.08 0.81 2.46
CA TYR A 98 -0.68 0.60 2.82
C TYR A 98 -0.59 -0.02 4.23
N ILE A 99 0.35 0.42 5.08
CA ILE A 99 0.63 -0.19 6.39
C ILE A 99 -0.57 -0.15 7.33
N LEU A 100 -1.30 0.96 7.42
CA LEU A 100 -2.40 1.10 8.38
C LEU A 100 -3.52 0.10 8.12
N SER A 101 -3.82 -0.23 6.87
CA SER A 101 -4.81 -1.26 6.55
C SER A 101 -4.38 -2.62 7.10
N SER A 102 -3.10 -2.98 6.95
CA SER A 102 -2.57 -4.22 7.51
C SER A 102 -2.68 -4.24 9.03
N LEU A 103 -2.31 -3.14 9.71
CA LEU A 103 -2.40 -3.05 11.16
C LEU A 103 -3.85 -3.14 11.65
N ALA A 104 -4.76 -2.43 10.99
CA ALA A 104 -6.17 -2.41 11.38
C ALA A 104 -6.84 -3.78 11.19
N PHE A 105 -6.66 -4.42 10.03
CA PHE A 105 -7.28 -5.72 9.77
C PHE A 105 -6.58 -6.85 10.52
N GLY A 106 -5.27 -6.79 10.69
CA GLY A 106 -4.51 -7.81 11.40
C GLY A 106 -4.70 -7.78 12.91
N ALA A 107 -5.04 -6.63 13.48
CA ALA A 107 -5.18 -6.45 14.93
C ALA A 107 -6.34 -7.25 15.55
N VAL A 108 -7.30 -7.71 14.75
CA VAL A 108 -8.45 -8.49 15.24
C VAL A 108 -7.98 -9.81 15.86
N ASP A 109 -7.00 -10.47 15.25
CA ASP A 109 -6.56 -11.81 15.64
C ASP A 109 -5.04 -11.93 15.84
N ASN A 110 -4.29 -10.84 15.71
CA ASN A 110 -2.83 -10.82 15.84
C ASN A 110 -2.39 -9.74 16.84
N ASP A 111 -1.21 -9.94 17.40
CA ASP A 111 -0.58 -8.94 18.26
C ASP A 111 -0.20 -7.71 17.44
N VAL A 112 -0.75 -6.56 17.80
CA VAL A 112 -0.47 -5.28 17.13
C VAL A 112 1.01 -4.93 17.19
N ALA A 113 1.69 -5.21 18.31
CA ALA A 113 3.13 -4.95 18.44
C ALA A 113 3.94 -5.74 17.41
N PHE A 114 3.59 -7.01 17.19
CA PHE A 114 4.23 -7.84 16.18
C PHE A 114 3.98 -7.31 14.77
N LEU A 115 2.75 -6.90 14.47
CA LEU A 115 2.40 -6.32 13.16
C LEU A 115 3.16 -5.03 12.90
N LYS A 116 3.31 -4.18 13.92
CA LYS A 116 4.12 -2.97 13.81
C LYS A 116 5.57 -3.30 13.56
N GLU A 117 6.10 -4.32 14.21
CA GLU A 117 7.49 -4.73 14.05
C GLU A 117 7.78 -5.22 12.64
N ILE A 118 6.95 -6.10 12.08
CA ILE A 118 7.17 -6.60 10.71
C ILE A 118 7.04 -5.51 9.65
N ASN A 119 6.33 -4.42 9.93
CA ASN A 119 6.18 -3.28 9.03
C ASN A 119 7.10 -2.10 9.35
N SER A 120 7.94 -2.21 10.37
CA SER A 120 8.71 -1.09 10.92
C SER A 120 9.77 -0.51 9.97
N ARG A 121 10.26 -1.32 9.04
CA ARG A 121 11.31 -0.91 8.10
C ARG A 121 10.76 -0.34 6.79
N PHE A 122 9.46 -0.37 6.59
CA PHE A 122 8.87 0.16 5.38
C PHE A 122 8.79 1.69 5.44
N ARG A 123 8.92 2.31 4.26
CA ARG A 123 8.80 3.76 4.14
C ARG A 123 7.47 4.24 4.72
N LYS A 124 7.55 5.29 5.52
CA LYS A 124 6.34 5.93 6.06
C LYS A 124 5.75 6.88 5.04
N ALA A 125 4.44 6.95 5.02
CA ALA A 125 3.68 7.83 4.15
C ALA A 125 3.21 9.07 4.89
N ILE A 126 2.79 10.01 4.12
CA ILE A 126 2.03 11.16 4.60
C ILE A 126 0.55 10.77 4.72
#